data_a142c8e39166afc2552833edb9106fed
#
_entry.id   a142c8e39166afc2552833edb9106fed
#
_cell.length_a   1.000
_cell.length_b   1.000
_cell.length_c   1.000
_cell.angle_alpha   90.00
_cell.angle_beta   90.00
_cell.angle_gamma   90.00
#
_symmetry.space_group_name_H-M   'P 1'
#
loop_
_entity.id
_entity.type
_entity.pdbx_description
1 polymer ?
#
loop_
_entity_poly.entity_id
_entity_poly.type
_entity_poly.pdbx_seq_one_letter_code
_entity_poly.pdbx_strand_id
1 'polypeptide(L)'
;MAKTIEFYWDLGSTNSYFALHLIKPVAARHGATVVPHPFNLGYVFRHHNYVLMDEPKAKIANRIIDLHRWARRHQLPFRMPTKFPIKTSPALRGALAMRRFGKEQDYLEAIFAAYWERDDASIAELEGLRPVASALGVDPDRFVALADSAEIRQELIAETDGGLVRGVFGAPTFVVGKEIFWGKDRMDFIDEELARRS
;
A
#
# COMPACT_ATOMS: atom_id res chain seq x y z
N MET A 1 13.04 -20.15 -11.76
CA MET A 1 13.39 -18.86 -11.11
C MET A 1 12.36 -18.56 -10.03
N ALA A 2 12.72 -17.91 -8.91
CA ALA A 2 11.74 -17.54 -7.90
C ALA A 2 10.69 -16.59 -8.52
N LYS A 3 9.40 -16.89 -8.30
CA LYS A 3 8.31 -16.05 -8.79
C LYS A 3 8.21 -14.80 -7.91
N THR A 4 8.11 -13.63 -8.52
CA THR A 4 7.99 -12.36 -7.81
C THR A 4 6.73 -11.63 -8.26
N ILE A 5 6.01 -11.08 -7.29
CA ILE A 5 4.86 -10.20 -7.46
C ILE A 5 5.27 -8.84 -6.90
N GLU A 6 5.43 -7.85 -7.75
CA GLU A 6 5.66 -6.48 -7.29
C GLU A 6 4.32 -5.85 -6.91
N PHE A 7 4.24 -5.26 -5.74
CA PHE A 7 3.02 -4.69 -5.18
C PHE A 7 3.18 -3.18 -4.96
N TYR A 8 2.63 -2.38 -5.86
CA TYR A 8 2.58 -0.92 -5.75
C TYR A 8 1.38 -0.50 -4.90
N TRP A 9 1.65 0.18 -3.80
CA TRP A 9 0.65 0.49 -2.78
C TRP A 9 0.75 1.91 -2.24
N ASP A 10 -0.37 2.45 -1.78
CA ASP A 10 -0.44 3.67 -0.97
C ASP A 10 -1.37 3.42 0.22
N LEU A 11 -0.98 3.89 1.40
CA LEU A 11 -1.77 3.73 2.63
C LEU A 11 -3.15 4.38 2.52
N GLY A 12 -3.30 5.49 1.77
CA GLY A 12 -4.57 6.17 1.54
C GLY A 12 -5.54 5.44 0.61
N SER A 13 -5.09 4.36 -0.02
CA SER A 13 -5.95 3.55 -0.88
C SER A 13 -6.67 2.45 -0.10
N THR A 14 -8.01 2.57 0.04
CA THR A 14 -8.87 1.51 0.58
C THR A 14 -8.64 0.18 -0.13
N ASN A 15 -8.47 0.23 -1.44
CA ASN A 15 -8.24 -0.98 -2.24
C ASN A 15 -6.86 -1.60 -1.97
N SER A 16 -5.84 -0.81 -1.61
CA SER A 16 -4.53 -1.34 -1.21
C SER A 16 -4.62 -2.13 0.10
N TYR A 17 -5.46 -1.71 1.06
CA TYR A 17 -5.73 -2.48 2.27
C TYR A 17 -6.23 -3.88 1.94
N PHE A 18 -7.29 -4.00 1.13
CA PHE A 18 -7.80 -5.31 0.74
C PHE A 18 -6.78 -6.11 -0.08
N ALA A 19 -6.10 -5.47 -1.01
CA ALA A 19 -5.11 -6.10 -1.87
C ALA A 19 -3.96 -6.74 -1.08
N LEU A 20 -3.49 -6.09 -0.01
CA LEU A 20 -2.46 -6.62 0.89
C LEU A 20 -2.87 -7.97 1.49
N HIS A 21 -4.13 -8.11 1.88
CA HIS A 21 -4.64 -9.35 2.45
C HIS A 21 -4.91 -10.41 1.37
N LEU A 22 -5.47 -10.01 0.23
CA LEU A 22 -5.92 -10.92 -0.82
C LEU A 22 -4.76 -11.53 -1.63
N ILE A 23 -3.63 -10.84 -1.73
CA ILE A 23 -2.48 -11.36 -2.46
C ILE A 23 -1.74 -12.48 -1.71
N LYS A 24 -1.80 -12.51 -0.38
CA LYS A 24 -1.08 -13.49 0.44
C LYS A 24 -1.40 -14.95 0.07
N PRO A 25 -2.68 -15.39 0.02
CA PRO A 25 -2.99 -16.75 -0.36
C PRO A 25 -2.63 -17.07 -1.82
N VAL A 26 -2.68 -16.09 -2.74
CA VAL A 26 -2.24 -16.26 -4.13
C VAL A 26 -0.74 -16.50 -4.17
N ALA A 27 0.04 -15.65 -3.54
CA ALA A 27 1.50 -15.79 -3.47
C ALA A 27 1.91 -17.14 -2.85
N ALA A 28 1.27 -17.53 -1.76
CA ALA A 28 1.55 -18.79 -1.07
C ALA A 28 1.33 -20.02 -1.97
N ARG A 29 0.23 -20.06 -2.74
CA ARG A 29 -0.06 -21.18 -3.67
C ARG A 29 1.04 -21.41 -4.71
N HIS A 30 1.70 -20.34 -5.13
CA HIS A 30 2.73 -20.39 -6.18
C HIS A 30 4.17 -20.33 -5.65
N GLY A 31 4.36 -20.24 -4.33
CA GLY A 31 5.68 -20.00 -3.74
C GLY A 31 6.30 -18.67 -4.21
N ALA A 32 5.44 -17.68 -4.50
CA ALA A 32 5.86 -16.38 -4.98
C ALA A 32 6.18 -15.42 -3.83
N THR A 33 7.17 -14.55 -4.05
CA THR A 33 7.51 -13.47 -3.12
C THR A 33 6.79 -12.19 -3.50
N VAL A 34 6.11 -11.56 -2.55
CA VAL A 34 5.52 -10.22 -2.73
C VAL A 34 6.56 -9.17 -2.33
N VAL A 35 6.89 -8.29 -3.27
CA VAL A 35 7.84 -7.18 -3.05
C VAL A 35 7.04 -5.87 -3.01
N PRO A 36 6.97 -5.19 -1.87
CA PRO A 36 6.23 -3.95 -1.74
C PRO A 36 6.98 -2.77 -2.36
N HIS A 37 6.24 -1.90 -3.06
CA HIS A 37 6.71 -0.64 -3.64
C HIS A 37 5.81 0.49 -3.16
N PRO A 38 6.25 1.35 -2.23
CA PRO A 38 5.51 2.55 -1.87
C PRO A 38 5.29 3.45 -3.08
N PHE A 39 4.03 3.74 -3.40
CA PHE A 39 3.64 4.49 -4.60
C PHE A 39 2.78 5.68 -4.20
N ASN A 40 3.35 6.88 -4.22
CA ASN A 40 2.72 8.09 -3.70
C ASN A 40 1.56 8.58 -4.59
N LEU A 41 0.34 8.16 -4.29
CA LEU A 41 -0.86 8.57 -5.05
C LEU A 41 -1.08 10.08 -5.07
N GLY A 42 -0.73 10.79 -4.00
CA GLY A 42 -0.81 12.25 -3.98
C GLY A 42 0.10 12.91 -5.02
N TYR A 43 1.28 12.35 -5.26
CA TYR A 43 2.18 12.76 -6.33
C TYR A 43 1.61 12.41 -7.70
N VAL A 44 1.15 11.18 -7.87
CA VAL A 44 0.57 10.66 -9.13
C VAL A 44 -0.68 11.44 -9.55
N PHE A 45 -1.56 11.77 -8.61
CA PHE A 45 -2.76 12.56 -8.89
C PHE A 45 -2.42 13.96 -9.40
N ARG A 46 -1.40 14.62 -8.82
CA ARG A 46 -0.91 15.91 -9.34
C ARG A 46 -0.30 15.76 -10.73
N HIS A 47 0.45 14.68 -10.97
CA HIS A 47 1.05 14.39 -12.27
C HIS A 47 -0.01 14.26 -13.38
N HIS A 48 -1.15 13.64 -13.07
CA HIS A 48 -2.25 13.41 -14.02
C HIS A 48 -3.37 14.44 -13.94
N ASN A 49 -3.24 15.50 -13.12
CA ASN A 49 -4.31 16.48 -12.85
C ASN A 49 -5.64 15.81 -12.40
N TYR A 50 -5.53 14.75 -11.60
CA TYR A 50 -6.68 13.99 -11.11
C TYR A 50 -7.13 14.47 -9.73
N VAL A 51 -8.47 14.72 -9.59
CA VAL A 51 -9.09 15.10 -8.33
C VAL A 51 -9.90 13.93 -7.78
N LEU A 52 -9.41 13.32 -6.70
CA LEU A 52 -9.97 12.08 -6.12
C LEU A 52 -11.45 12.20 -5.72
N MET A 53 -11.86 13.37 -5.22
CA MET A 53 -13.21 13.58 -4.67
C MET A 53 -14.20 14.19 -5.67
N ASP A 54 -13.78 14.41 -6.91
CA ASP A 54 -14.64 14.94 -7.97
C ASP A 54 -15.46 13.80 -8.65
N GLU A 55 -16.28 13.15 -7.83
CA GLU A 55 -17.13 12.05 -8.27
C GLU A 55 -18.59 12.24 -7.81
N PRO A 56 -19.58 11.70 -8.53
CA PRO A 56 -20.98 11.74 -8.12
C PRO A 56 -21.16 11.17 -6.70
N LYS A 57 -21.94 11.85 -5.87
CA LYS A 57 -22.23 11.44 -4.48
C LYS A 57 -22.74 10.00 -4.38
N ALA A 58 -23.60 9.58 -5.32
CA ALA A 58 -24.13 8.22 -5.38
C ALA A 58 -23.01 7.18 -5.59
N LYS A 59 -21.99 7.50 -6.41
CA LYS A 59 -20.84 6.62 -6.65
C LYS A 59 -19.99 6.49 -5.39
N ILE A 60 -19.74 7.59 -4.67
CA ILE A 60 -19.02 7.58 -3.40
C ILE A 60 -19.76 6.74 -2.37
N ALA A 61 -21.08 6.94 -2.22
CA ALA A 61 -21.90 6.17 -1.28
C ALA A 61 -21.89 4.66 -1.60
N ASN A 62 -22.05 4.29 -2.87
CA ASN A 62 -21.99 2.89 -3.29
C ASN A 62 -20.61 2.27 -3.03
N ARG A 63 -19.52 3.04 -3.26
CA ARG A 63 -18.15 2.57 -2.96
C ARG A 63 -18.00 2.18 -1.50
N ILE A 64 -18.48 3.00 -0.57
CA ILE A 64 -18.41 2.71 0.88
C ILE A 64 -19.16 1.40 1.20
N ILE A 65 -20.37 1.23 0.65
CA ILE A 65 -21.14 0.01 0.81
C ILE A 65 -20.37 -1.20 0.29
N ASP A 66 -19.74 -1.07 -0.87
CA ASP A 66 -19.00 -2.15 -1.52
C ASP A 66 -17.73 -2.53 -0.72
N LEU A 67 -17.02 -1.57 -0.15
CA LEU A 67 -15.88 -1.84 0.74
C LEU A 67 -16.30 -2.71 1.95
N HIS A 68 -17.47 -2.43 2.55
CA HIS A 68 -18.00 -3.27 3.63
C HIS A 68 -18.43 -4.66 3.16
N ARG A 69 -18.89 -4.82 1.90
CA ARG A 69 -19.15 -6.14 1.31
C ARG A 69 -17.86 -6.95 1.19
N TRP A 70 -16.79 -6.33 0.70
CA TRP A 70 -15.47 -6.95 0.61
C TRP A 70 -14.94 -7.35 1.99
N ALA A 71 -15.04 -6.48 2.98
CA ALA A 71 -14.63 -6.76 4.35
C ALA A 71 -15.36 -7.99 4.92
N ARG A 72 -16.69 -8.05 4.80
CA ARG A 72 -17.48 -9.21 5.25
C ARG A 72 -17.11 -10.49 4.50
N ARG A 73 -16.99 -10.43 3.17
CA ARG A 73 -16.65 -11.59 2.35
C ARG A 73 -15.32 -12.22 2.75
N HIS A 74 -14.34 -11.40 3.09
CA HIS A 74 -12.99 -11.84 3.42
C HIS A 74 -12.68 -11.82 4.93
N GLN A 75 -13.68 -11.56 5.76
CA GLN A 75 -13.57 -11.54 7.24
C GLN A 75 -12.46 -10.59 7.73
N LEU A 76 -12.32 -9.43 7.09
CA LEU A 76 -11.33 -8.41 7.43
C LEU A 76 -11.93 -7.37 8.38
N PRO A 77 -11.20 -6.94 9.42
CA PRO A 77 -11.67 -5.98 10.41
C PRO A 77 -11.64 -4.52 9.90
N PHE A 78 -12.05 -4.32 8.67
CA PHE A 78 -12.06 -3.03 7.98
C PHE A 78 -13.08 -2.08 8.60
N ARG A 79 -12.66 -0.84 8.82
CA ARG A 79 -13.57 0.29 9.08
C ARG A 79 -13.14 1.51 8.27
N MET A 80 -14.11 2.33 7.88
CA MET A 80 -13.82 3.61 7.25
C MET A 80 -13.27 4.57 8.31
N PRO A 81 -12.05 5.13 8.13
CA PRO A 81 -11.48 6.03 9.13
C PRO A 81 -12.30 7.32 9.28
N THR A 82 -12.35 7.85 10.50
CA THR A 82 -13.03 9.11 10.81
C THR A 82 -12.36 10.31 10.16
N LYS A 83 -11.03 10.26 10.01
CA LYS A 83 -10.23 11.25 9.28
C LYS A 83 -9.74 10.65 7.95
N PHE A 84 -10.43 10.99 6.86
CA PHE A 84 -10.09 10.56 5.51
C PHE A 84 -10.35 11.71 4.50
N PRO A 85 -9.45 11.98 3.55
CA PRO A 85 -8.12 11.40 3.39
C PRO A 85 -7.10 11.95 4.39
N ILE A 86 -5.97 11.23 4.55
CA ILE A 86 -4.80 11.70 5.29
C ILE A 86 -3.60 11.86 4.37
N LYS A 87 -2.59 12.58 4.84
CA LYS A 87 -1.28 12.65 4.18
C LYS A 87 -0.55 11.33 4.37
N THR A 88 -0.20 10.65 3.29
CA THR A 88 0.39 9.31 3.35
C THR A 88 1.91 9.29 3.20
N SER A 89 2.51 10.37 2.68
CA SER A 89 3.95 10.41 2.43
C SER A 89 4.84 10.11 3.65
N PRO A 90 4.50 10.46 4.91
CA PRO A 90 5.27 10.03 6.06
C PRO A 90 5.28 8.51 6.23
N ALA A 91 4.11 7.86 6.11
CA ALA A 91 3.98 6.41 6.21
C ALA A 91 4.71 5.68 5.07
N LEU A 92 4.65 6.19 3.84
CA LEU A 92 5.37 5.63 2.69
C LEU A 92 6.89 5.75 2.87
N ARG A 93 7.39 6.89 3.36
CA ARG A 93 8.81 7.07 3.72
C ARG A 93 9.21 6.14 4.87
N GLY A 94 8.32 5.95 5.83
CA GLY A 94 8.52 5.00 6.92
C GLY A 94 8.75 3.57 6.42
N ALA A 95 8.05 3.13 5.36
CA ALA A 95 8.25 1.81 4.75
C ALA A 95 9.67 1.68 4.17
N LEU A 96 10.14 2.70 3.43
CA LEU A 96 11.50 2.72 2.89
C LEU A 96 12.57 2.73 3.99
N ALA A 97 12.34 3.48 5.08
CA ALA A 97 13.20 3.45 6.24
C ALA A 97 13.22 2.07 6.90
N MET A 98 12.05 1.42 7.06
CA MET A 98 11.95 0.07 7.63
C MET A 98 12.59 -1.00 6.75
N ARG A 99 12.69 -0.79 5.43
CA ARG A 99 13.45 -1.64 4.50
C ARG A 99 14.91 -1.76 4.93
N ARG A 100 15.52 -0.67 5.40
CA ARG A 100 16.91 -0.63 5.91
C ARG A 100 17.11 -1.45 7.20
N PHE A 101 16.03 -1.68 7.95
CA PHE A 101 16.03 -2.51 9.16
C PHE A 101 15.53 -3.94 8.91
N GLY A 102 15.19 -4.31 7.64
CA GLY A 102 14.64 -5.62 7.31
C GLY A 102 13.21 -5.82 7.85
N LYS A 103 12.45 -4.74 8.09
CA LYS A 103 11.13 -4.73 8.72
C LYS A 103 10.03 -4.14 7.85
N GLU A 104 10.26 -3.97 6.55
CA GLU A 104 9.29 -3.32 5.66
C GLU A 104 7.95 -4.03 5.61
N GLN A 105 7.94 -5.38 5.50
CA GLN A 105 6.70 -6.15 5.43
C GLN A 105 5.88 -6.07 6.72
N ASP A 106 6.54 -6.24 7.88
CA ASP A 106 5.89 -6.13 9.19
C ASP A 106 5.32 -4.73 9.41
N TYR A 107 6.07 -3.71 9.00
CA TYR A 107 5.66 -2.32 9.06
C TYR A 107 4.44 -2.04 8.18
N LEU A 108 4.45 -2.53 6.95
CA LEU A 108 3.33 -2.39 6.02
C LEU A 108 2.02 -2.91 6.64
N GLU A 109 2.06 -4.10 7.21
CA GLU A 109 0.90 -4.70 7.88
C GLU A 109 0.45 -3.86 9.09
N ALA A 110 1.40 -3.40 9.90
CA ALA A 110 1.12 -2.63 11.10
C ALA A 110 0.43 -1.28 10.81
N ILE A 111 0.91 -0.54 9.78
CA ILE A 111 0.32 0.77 9.43
C ILE A 111 -1.04 0.64 8.75
N PHE A 112 -1.25 -0.38 7.92
CA PHE A 112 -2.57 -0.64 7.33
C PHE A 112 -3.59 -1.00 8.42
N ALA A 113 -3.23 -1.85 9.38
CA ALA A 113 -4.08 -2.16 10.52
C ALA A 113 -4.31 -0.94 11.42
N ALA A 114 -3.30 -0.09 11.66
CA ALA A 114 -3.46 1.14 12.42
C ALA A 114 -4.54 2.05 11.80
N TYR A 115 -4.47 2.30 10.52
CA TYR A 115 -5.36 3.23 9.83
C TYR A 115 -6.74 2.63 9.51
N TRP A 116 -6.77 1.46 8.87
CA TRP A 116 -8.01 0.87 8.31
C TRP A 116 -8.78 -0.04 9.27
N GLU A 117 -8.20 -0.40 10.41
CA GLU A 117 -8.85 -1.25 11.42
C GLU A 117 -9.05 -0.52 12.74
N ARG A 118 -8.05 0.26 13.18
CA ARG A 118 -8.07 0.94 14.48
C ARG A 118 -8.38 2.44 14.43
N ASP A 119 -8.55 3.01 13.22
CA ASP A 119 -8.87 4.43 13.03
C ASP A 119 -7.79 5.39 13.56
N ASP A 120 -6.54 4.96 13.49
CA ASP A 120 -5.41 5.76 13.96
C ASP A 120 -4.89 6.68 12.86
N ALA A 121 -5.33 7.93 12.87
CA ALA A 121 -4.87 8.94 11.92
C ALA A 121 -3.55 9.63 12.35
N SER A 122 -2.98 9.30 13.51
CA SER A 122 -1.69 9.85 13.96
C SER A 122 -0.54 9.45 13.04
N ILE A 123 -0.66 8.31 12.37
CA ILE A 123 0.31 7.79 11.39
C ILE A 123 0.47 8.67 10.13
N ALA A 124 -0.34 9.71 9.98
CA ALA A 124 -0.13 10.74 8.95
C ALA A 124 1.11 11.61 9.22
N GLU A 125 1.68 11.54 10.42
CA GLU A 125 2.88 12.26 10.82
C GLU A 125 3.96 11.28 11.30
N LEU A 126 5.24 11.63 11.15
CA LEU A 126 6.35 10.74 11.53
C LEU A 126 6.36 10.42 13.04
N GLU A 127 5.97 11.39 13.87
CA GLU A 127 5.87 11.17 15.32
C GLU A 127 4.83 10.11 15.67
N GLY A 128 3.71 10.05 14.95
CA GLY A 128 2.67 9.02 15.13
C GLY A 128 3.12 7.61 14.72
N LEU A 129 4.21 7.50 13.96
CA LEU A 129 4.78 6.21 13.55
C LEU A 129 5.80 5.64 14.55
N ARG A 130 6.23 6.42 15.54
CA ARG A 130 7.16 5.97 16.60
C ARG A 130 6.70 4.72 17.35
N PRO A 131 5.43 4.62 17.77
CA PRO A 131 4.94 3.41 18.43
C PRO A 131 5.02 2.17 17.53
N VAL A 132 4.80 2.34 16.23
CA VAL A 132 4.93 1.24 15.26
C VAL A 132 6.38 0.78 15.16
N ALA A 133 7.33 1.73 15.05
CA ALA A 133 8.75 1.41 15.02
C ALA A 133 9.20 0.65 16.28
N SER A 134 8.81 1.15 17.46
CA SER A 134 9.11 0.52 18.75
C SER A 134 8.55 -0.90 18.85
N ALA A 135 7.29 -1.11 18.42
CA ALA A 135 6.66 -2.42 18.44
C ALA A 135 7.36 -3.45 17.52
N LEU A 136 8.03 -2.97 16.48
CA LEU A 136 8.83 -3.80 15.56
C LEU A 136 10.29 -3.97 16.00
N GLY A 137 10.65 -3.47 17.19
CA GLY A 137 12.00 -3.57 17.74
C GLY A 137 13.02 -2.62 17.08
N VAL A 138 12.54 -1.55 16.43
CA VAL A 138 13.37 -0.51 15.82
C VAL A 138 13.38 0.72 16.71
N ASP A 139 14.57 1.28 16.95
CA ASP A 139 14.71 2.53 17.70
C ASP A 139 13.93 3.67 17.02
N PRO A 140 12.96 4.31 17.74
CA PRO A 140 12.08 5.30 17.13
C PRO A 140 12.80 6.57 16.66
N ASP A 141 13.90 6.99 17.34
CA ASP A 141 14.65 8.19 16.95
C ASP A 141 15.42 7.93 15.65
N ARG A 142 16.06 6.77 15.54
CA ARG A 142 16.76 6.34 14.32
C ARG A 142 15.78 6.18 13.16
N PHE A 143 14.61 5.60 13.42
CA PHE A 143 13.56 5.43 12.41
C PHE A 143 13.09 6.79 11.87
N VAL A 144 12.70 7.72 12.77
CA VAL A 144 12.21 9.05 12.38
C VAL A 144 13.27 9.83 11.63
N ALA A 145 14.52 9.85 12.15
CA ALA A 145 15.64 10.55 11.50
C ALA A 145 15.86 10.03 10.06
N LEU A 146 15.81 8.70 9.87
CA LEU A 146 15.97 8.09 8.55
C LEU A 146 14.78 8.39 7.64
N ALA A 147 13.54 8.20 8.11
CA ALA A 147 12.33 8.45 7.35
C ALA A 147 12.17 9.93 6.95
N ASP A 148 12.78 10.85 7.71
CA ASP A 148 12.77 12.29 7.39
C ASP A 148 13.99 12.75 6.59
N SER A 149 14.94 11.87 6.31
CA SER A 149 16.16 12.20 5.56
C SER A 149 15.84 12.60 4.11
N ALA A 150 16.75 13.39 3.53
CA ALA A 150 16.68 13.76 2.12
C ALA A 150 16.79 12.53 1.21
N GLU A 151 17.61 11.54 1.61
CA GLU A 151 17.78 10.28 0.88
C GLU A 151 16.44 9.55 0.71
N ILE A 152 15.73 9.28 1.81
CA ILE A 152 14.45 8.56 1.77
C ILE A 152 13.35 9.37 1.05
N ARG A 153 13.38 10.70 1.12
CA ARG A 153 12.47 11.55 0.34
C ARG A 153 12.69 11.36 -1.17
N GLN A 154 13.95 11.34 -1.61
CA GLN A 154 14.31 11.13 -3.01
C GLN A 154 14.02 9.68 -3.45
N GLU A 155 14.26 8.70 -2.58
CA GLU A 155 13.92 7.30 -2.85
C GLU A 155 12.42 7.11 -3.09
N LEU A 156 11.54 7.76 -2.30
CA LEU A 156 10.09 7.70 -2.53
C LEU A 156 9.69 8.30 -3.88
N ILE A 157 10.33 9.39 -4.29
CA ILE A 157 10.12 9.98 -5.62
C ILE A 157 10.55 8.97 -6.70
N ALA A 158 11.75 8.43 -6.58
CA ALA A 158 12.30 7.47 -7.54
C ALA A 158 11.47 6.18 -7.65
N GLU A 159 10.97 5.63 -6.52
CA GLU A 159 10.05 4.47 -6.50
C GLU A 159 8.75 4.81 -7.26
N THR A 160 8.18 5.99 -7.02
CA THR A 160 6.94 6.41 -7.67
C THR A 160 7.15 6.64 -9.17
N ASP A 161 8.21 7.36 -9.56
CA ASP A 161 8.55 7.62 -10.96
C ASP A 161 8.90 6.32 -11.71
N GLY A 162 9.62 5.40 -11.05
CA GLY A 162 9.90 4.07 -11.58
C GLY A 162 8.63 3.28 -11.89
N GLY A 163 7.63 3.37 -11.00
CA GLY A 163 6.31 2.80 -11.24
C GLY A 163 5.60 3.42 -12.45
N LEU A 164 5.60 4.76 -12.55
CA LEU A 164 5.01 5.49 -13.69
C LEU A 164 5.66 5.09 -15.02
N VAL A 165 6.99 5.01 -15.08
CA VAL A 165 7.74 4.56 -16.28
C VAL A 165 7.35 3.14 -16.69
N ARG A 166 7.04 2.26 -15.74
CA ARG A 166 6.56 0.90 -15.98
C ARG A 166 5.09 0.82 -16.38
N GLY A 167 4.37 1.93 -16.41
CA GLY A 167 2.94 2.00 -16.74
C GLY A 167 2.01 1.82 -15.53
N VAL A 168 2.53 1.84 -14.30
CA VAL A 168 1.69 1.88 -13.09
C VAL A 168 1.10 3.28 -12.95
N PHE A 169 -0.21 3.39 -12.87
CA PHE A 169 -0.93 4.67 -12.82
C PHE A 169 -1.79 4.86 -11.56
N GLY A 170 -1.82 3.88 -10.67
CA GLY A 170 -2.62 3.90 -9.46
C GLY A 170 -2.29 2.77 -8.51
N ALA A 171 -2.84 2.79 -7.31
CA ALA A 171 -2.65 1.76 -6.29
C ALA A 171 -4.01 1.22 -5.79
N PRO A 172 -4.12 -0.10 -5.53
CA PRO A 172 -3.08 -1.12 -5.67
C PRO A 172 -2.83 -1.49 -7.13
N THR A 173 -1.58 -1.73 -7.46
CA THR A 173 -1.20 -2.37 -8.72
C THR A 173 -0.21 -3.50 -8.44
N PHE A 174 -0.40 -4.64 -9.09
CA PHE A 174 0.53 -5.76 -9.07
C PHE A 174 1.22 -5.89 -10.42
N VAL A 175 2.51 -6.23 -10.40
CA VAL A 175 3.26 -6.52 -11.62
C VAL A 175 3.89 -7.91 -11.49
N VAL A 176 3.60 -8.77 -12.47
CA VAL A 176 4.17 -10.12 -12.58
C VAL A 176 4.92 -10.21 -13.91
N GLY A 177 6.24 -10.09 -13.86
CA GLY A 177 7.05 -9.97 -15.05
C GLY A 177 6.78 -8.69 -15.84
N LYS A 178 6.03 -8.77 -16.95
CA LYS A 178 5.63 -7.60 -17.77
C LYS A 178 4.16 -7.26 -17.66
N GLU A 179 3.36 -8.15 -17.03
CA GLU A 179 1.92 -7.98 -16.92
C GLU A 179 1.55 -7.11 -15.72
N ILE A 180 0.60 -6.18 -15.94
CA ILE A 180 0.13 -5.22 -14.94
C ILE A 180 -1.32 -5.54 -14.57
N PHE A 181 -1.60 -5.64 -13.27
CA PHE A 181 -2.93 -5.92 -12.72
C PHE A 181 -3.31 -4.81 -11.74
N TRP A 182 -4.19 -3.92 -12.15
CA TRP A 182 -4.65 -2.82 -11.30
C TRP A 182 -5.95 -3.17 -10.60
N GLY A 183 -5.95 -3.08 -9.27
CA GLY A 183 -7.13 -3.29 -8.42
C GLY A 183 -7.01 -4.50 -7.49
N LYS A 184 -7.82 -4.49 -6.42
CA LYS A 184 -7.93 -5.57 -5.45
C LYS A 184 -8.64 -6.82 -5.98
N ASP A 185 -9.35 -6.67 -7.08
CA ASP A 185 -10.24 -7.65 -7.69
C ASP A 185 -9.60 -8.40 -8.88
N ARG A 186 -8.27 -8.37 -9.00
CA ARG A 186 -7.50 -9.02 -10.08
C ARG A 186 -6.76 -10.27 -9.62
N MET A 187 -7.09 -10.79 -8.44
CA MET A 187 -6.38 -11.93 -7.84
C MET A 187 -6.42 -13.19 -8.72
N ASP A 188 -7.55 -13.45 -9.37
CA ASP A 188 -7.69 -14.62 -10.24
C ASP A 188 -6.78 -14.51 -11.48
N PHE A 189 -6.66 -13.33 -12.08
CA PHE A 189 -5.74 -13.10 -13.21
C PHE A 189 -4.27 -13.21 -12.81
N ILE A 190 -3.92 -12.75 -11.60
CA ILE A 190 -2.57 -12.91 -11.05
C ILE A 190 -2.26 -14.39 -10.82
N ASP A 191 -3.22 -15.14 -10.28
CA ASP A 191 -3.12 -16.58 -10.05
C ASP A 191 -2.86 -17.34 -11.37
N GLU A 192 -3.64 -17.04 -12.40
CA GLU A 192 -3.49 -17.61 -13.74
C GLU A 192 -2.12 -17.26 -14.36
N GLU A 193 -1.67 -16.03 -14.22
CA GLU A 193 -0.39 -15.59 -14.76
C GLU A 193 0.79 -16.28 -14.06
N LEU A 194 0.72 -16.44 -12.74
CA LEU A 194 1.72 -17.18 -11.98
C LEU A 194 1.74 -18.67 -12.36
N ALA A 195 0.58 -19.27 -12.63
CA ALA A 195 0.49 -20.64 -13.11
C ALA A 195 1.16 -20.83 -14.47
N ARG A 196 0.99 -19.89 -15.39
CA ARG A 196 1.62 -19.91 -16.74
C ARG A 196 3.14 -19.79 -16.71
N ARG A 197 3.71 -19.25 -15.64
CA ARG A 197 5.16 -19.06 -15.45
C ARG A 197 5.82 -20.23 -14.71
N SER A 198 5.16 -21.36 -14.61
CA SER A 198 5.64 -22.56 -13.94
C SER A 198 6.75 -23.23 -14.71
#